data_4d12a5825899c5e22211d57b0c799090
#
_entry.id   4d12a5825899c5e22211d57b0c799090
#
_cell.length_a   1.000
_cell.length_b   1.000
_cell.length_c   1.000
_cell.angle_alpha   90.00
_cell.angle_beta   90.00
_cell.angle_gamma   90.00
#
_symmetry.space_group_name_H-M   'P 1'
#
loop_
_entity.id
_entity.type
_entity.pdbx_description
1 polymer ?
#
loop_
_entity_poly.entity_id
_entity_poly.type
_entity_poly.pdbx_seq_one_letter_code
_entity_poly.pdbx_strand_id
1 'polypeptide(L)'
;TVYYDLAGTLPKSLESITANDKLEEQYHMGATHMVLLNKDTSSKDVVKMTKEMEQVDGVNAVLSLDSVIGTTIPKSMLPSDIVDVFESGDYKMMLIMSEYAVASDEVNAQCDTLKKIVKEYDETGMLIGEAPCTKDLIDITDEDFKMVSAVSIGVIFIIIAIVFKSITLPI
;
A
#
# COMPACT_ATOMS: atom_id res chain seq x y z
N THR A 1 -20.36 7.51 1.99
CA THR A 1 -18.98 7.38 1.48
C THR A 1 -18.05 7.80 2.59
N VAL A 2 -17.18 6.91 3.03
CA VAL A 2 -16.15 7.22 4.03
C VAL A 2 -14.98 7.84 3.28
N TYR A 3 -14.47 8.97 3.79
CA TYR A 3 -13.37 9.69 3.17
C TYR A 3 -12.08 9.32 3.91
N TYR A 4 -11.14 8.72 3.20
CA TYR A 4 -9.90 8.19 3.77
C TYR A 4 -8.67 9.07 3.52
N ASP A 5 -8.78 10.10 2.66
CA ASP A 5 -7.70 11.05 2.43
C ASP A 5 -7.67 12.12 3.54
N LEU A 6 -6.93 11.83 4.59
CA LEU A 6 -6.75 12.76 5.70
C LEU A 6 -5.95 14.01 5.30
N ALA A 7 -4.97 13.86 4.42
CA ALA A 7 -4.11 14.94 3.97
C ALA A 7 -4.89 15.97 3.14
N GLY A 8 -5.82 15.52 2.28
CA GLY A 8 -6.67 16.38 1.48
C GLY A 8 -7.68 17.23 2.27
N THR A 9 -7.92 16.89 3.55
CA THR A 9 -8.79 17.69 4.44
C THR A 9 -8.05 18.83 5.17
N LEU A 10 -6.72 18.82 5.14
CA LEU A 10 -5.90 19.79 5.84
C LEU A 10 -5.81 21.12 5.08
N PRO A 11 -5.62 22.27 5.80
CA PRO A 11 -5.43 23.54 5.14
C PRO A 11 -4.22 23.55 4.20
N LYS A 12 -4.41 24.00 2.96
CA LYS A 12 -3.33 24.11 1.96
C LYS A 12 -2.19 25.07 2.33
N SER A 13 -2.37 25.85 3.40
CA SER A 13 -1.34 26.75 3.93
C SER A 13 -0.30 26.07 4.82
N LEU A 14 -0.47 24.79 5.14
CA LEU A 14 0.51 24.03 5.91
C LEU A 14 1.75 23.74 5.06
N GLU A 15 2.93 23.93 5.64
CA GLU A 15 4.21 23.69 4.95
C GLU A 15 4.33 22.24 4.44
N SER A 16 3.83 21.26 5.20
CA SER A 16 3.82 19.85 4.81
C SER A 16 2.95 19.58 3.57
N ILE A 17 1.77 20.23 3.50
CA ILE A 17 0.88 20.11 2.33
C ILE A 17 1.52 20.78 1.13
N THR A 18 2.03 22.01 1.29
CA THR A 18 2.76 22.70 0.22
C THR A 18 3.99 21.92 -0.28
N ALA A 19 4.68 21.20 0.61
CA ALA A 19 5.81 20.35 0.23
C ALA A 19 5.36 19.11 -0.56
N ASN A 20 4.27 18.47 -0.14
CA ASN A 20 3.68 17.34 -0.88
C ASN A 20 3.19 17.77 -2.27
N ASP A 21 2.48 18.90 -2.38
CA ASP A 21 2.05 19.45 -3.67
C ASP A 21 3.26 19.65 -4.61
N LYS A 22 4.40 20.14 -4.10
CA LYS A 22 5.63 20.30 -4.89
C LYS A 22 6.28 18.98 -5.29
N LEU A 23 6.23 17.95 -4.41
CA LEU A 23 6.73 16.62 -4.74
C LEU A 23 5.89 16.00 -5.87
N GLU A 24 4.57 16.16 -5.80
CA GLU A 24 3.66 15.67 -6.83
C GLU A 24 3.87 16.43 -8.16
N GLU A 25 3.88 17.76 -8.14
CA GLU A 25 4.00 18.58 -9.35
C GLU A 25 5.37 18.47 -10.05
N GLN A 26 6.46 18.40 -9.28
CA GLN A 26 7.81 18.48 -9.86
C GLN A 26 8.50 17.12 -9.99
N TYR A 27 8.15 16.16 -9.14
CA TYR A 27 8.77 14.83 -9.12
C TYR A 27 7.80 13.71 -9.46
N HIS A 28 6.51 14.04 -9.69
CA HIS A 28 5.45 13.06 -9.94
C HIS A 28 5.39 11.98 -8.83
N MET A 29 5.55 12.41 -7.58
CA MET A 29 5.53 11.56 -6.39
C MET A 29 4.28 11.86 -5.57
N GLY A 30 3.21 11.11 -5.83
CA GLY A 30 1.96 11.17 -5.05
C GLY A 30 2.00 10.28 -3.81
N ALA A 31 2.51 9.06 -3.94
CA ALA A 31 2.68 8.14 -2.82
C ALA A 31 4.05 7.44 -2.85
N THR A 32 4.54 7.07 -1.68
CA THR A 32 5.75 6.26 -1.54
C THR A 32 5.40 4.97 -0.81
N HIS A 33 5.75 3.84 -1.40
CA HIS A 33 5.59 2.53 -0.78
C HIS A 33 6.97 1.96 -0.43
N MET A 34 6.99 1.10 0.56
CA MET A 34 8.17 0.33 0.93
C MET A 34 7.85 -1.16 0.86
N VAL A 35 8.82 -1.94 0.44
CA VAL A 35 8.74 -3.41 0.50
C VAL A 35 9.79 -3.92 1.44
N LEU A 36 9.40 -4.76 2.38
CA LEU A 36 10.33 -5.54 3.20
C LEU A 36 10.35 -6.97 2.68
N LEU A 37 11.53 -7.44 2.32
CA LEU A 37 11.80 -8.80 1.87
C LEU A 37 12.66 -9.52 2.90
N ASN A 38 12.57 -10.83 2.91
CA ASN A 38 13.50 -11.65 3.67
C ASN A 38 14.94 -11.42 3.15
N LYS A 39 15.89 -11.37 4.07
CA LYS A 39 17.31 -11.17 3.76
C LYS A 39 17.87 -12.26 2.81
N ASP A 40 17.32 -13.47 2.89
CA ASP A 40 17.74 -14.60 2.06
C ASP A 40 17.23 -14.53 0.61
N THR A 41 16.33 -13.59 0.29
CA THR A 41 15.88 -13.36 -1.08
C THR A 41 17.07 -13.03 -1.97
N SER A 42 17.23 -13.77 -3.07
CA SER A 42 18.43 -13.62 -3.91
C SER A 42 18.47 -12.26 -4.60
N SER A 43 19.67 -11.68 -4.76
CA SER A 43 19.87 -10.40 -5.48
C SER A 43 19.32 -10.46 -6.91
N LYS A 44 19.35 -11.64 -7.55
CA LYS A 44 18.79 -11.82 -8.89
C LYS A 44 17.26 -11.69 -8.90
N ASP A 45 16.60 -12.21 -7.88
CA ASP A 45 15.15 -12.14 -7.77
C ASP A 45 14.73 -10.73 -7.38
N VAL A 46 15.48 -10.05 -6.50
CA VAL A 46 15.25 -8.62 -6.20
C VAL A 46 15.35 -7.77 -7.46
N VAL A 47 16.36 -7.96 -8.31
CA VAL A 47 16.52 -7.20 -9.57
C VAL A 47 15.39 -7.51 -10.56
N LYS A 48 14.93 -8.78 -10.65
CA LYS A 48 13.78 -9.13 -11.51
C LYS A 48 12.51 -8.48 -11.01
N MET A 49 12.23 -8.62 -9.71
CA MET A 49 11.07 -8.02 -9.06
C MET A 49 11.06 -6.50 -9.24
N THR A 50 12.21 -5.81 -9.07
CA THR A 50 12.34 -4.38 -9.34
C THR A 50 11.86 -4.03 -10.75
N LYS A 51 12.36 -4.75 -11.77
CA LYS A 51 11.98 -4.51 -13.17
C LYS A 51 10.50 -4.78 -13.45
N GLU A 52 9.92 -5.76 -12.79
CA GLU A 52 8.51 -6.10 -12.93
C GLU A 52 7.63 -5.04 -12.26
N MET A 53 8.03 -4.55 -11.07
CA MET A 53 7.36 -3.44 -10.39
C MET A 53 7.42 -2.13 -11.17
N GLU A 54 8.54 -1.84 -11.85
CA GLU A 54 8.68 -0.67 -12.72
C GLU A 54 7.75 -0.69 -13.95
N GLN A 55 7.17 -1.84 -14.29
CA GLN A 55 6.19 -1.99 -15.37
C GLN A 55 4.74 -1.79 -14.89
N VAL A 56 4.53 -1.70 -13.57
CA VAL A 56 3.20 -1.46 -13.00
C VAL A 56 2.80 -0.01 -13.27
N ASP A 57 1.57 0.15 -13.70
CA ASP A 57 1.02 1.47 -14.03
C ASP A 57 1.11 2.44 -12.84
N GLY A 58 1.57 3.67 -13.11
CA GLY A 58 1.79 4.69 -12.08
C GLY A 58 3.03 4.50 -11.19
N VAL A 59 3.88 3.51 -11.45
CA VAL A 59 5.18 3.38 -10.77
C VAL A 59 6.23 4.16 -11.52
N ASN A 60 6.78 5.20 -10.89
CA ASN A 60 7.81 6.05 -11.48
C ASN A 60 9.22 5.49 -11.31
N ALA A 61 9.52 4.93 -10.14
CA ALA A 61 10.82 4.35 -9.85
C ALA A 61 10.73 3.33 -8.72
N VAL A 62 11.61 2.33 -8.78
CA VAL A 62 11.81 1.36 -7.72
C VAL A 62 13.28 1.35 -7.34
N LEU A 63 13.57 1.64 -6.08
CA LEU A 63 14.94 1.71 -5.55
C LEU A 63 15.17 0.55 -4.59
N SER A 64 16.17 -0.26 -4.89
CA SER A 64 16.70 -1.28 -3.98
C SER A 64 18.22 -1.25 -4.03
N LEU A 65 18.87 -1.75 -2.97
CA LEU A 65 20.33 -1.84 -2.97
C LEU A 65 20.82 -2.64 -4.20
N ASP A 66 20.20 -3.78 -4.45
CA ASP A 66 20.58 -4.68 -5.54
C ASP A 66 20.30 -4.09 -6.93
N SER A 67 19.31 -3.20 -7.09
CA SER A 67 19.04 -2.53 -8.38
C SER A 67 20.01 -1.39 -8.66
N VAL A 68 20.39 -0.64 -7.62
CA VAL A 68 21.32 0.51 -7.76
C VAL A 68 22.73 0.07 -8.05
N ILE A 69 23.19 -1.01 -7.40
CA ILE A 69 24.58 -1.49 -7.53
C ILE A 69 24.74 -2.47 -8.69
N GLY A 70 23.64 -3.14 -9.03
CA GLY A 70 23.66 -4.29 -9.93
C GLY A 70 24.27 -5.53 -9.26
N THR A 71 24.21 -6.64 -9.97
CA THR A 71 24.70 -7.94 -9.45
C THR A 71 26.23 -8.09 -9.55
N THR A 72 26.94 -7.07 -10.04
CA THR A 72 28.37 -7.16 -10.38
C THR A 72 29.29 -6.65 -9.27
N ILE A 73 28.81 -5.73 -8.44
CA ILE A 73 29.62 -5.15 -7.36
C ILE A 73 29.32 -5.91 -6.07
N PRO A 74 30.34 -6.50 -5.41
CA PRO A 74 30.16 -7.12 -4.12
C PRO A 74 29.72 -6.08 -3.06
N LYS A 75 28.70 -6.41 -2.25
CA LYS A 75 28.22 -5.54 -1.17
C LYS A 75 29.29 -5.13 -0.16
N SER A 76 30.32 -5.96 0.00
CA SER A 76 31.49 -5.67 0.86
C SER A 76 32.35 -4.49 0.40
N MET A 77 32.15 -3.99 -0.83
CA MET A 77 32.83 -2.81 -1.35
C MET A 77 32.08 -1.50 -1.12
N LEU A 78 30.86 -1.60 -0.57
CA LEU A 78 30.02 -0.44 -0.29
C LEU A 78 30.29 0.12 1.11
N PRO A 79 30.09 1.43 1.31
CA PRO A 79 30.03 2.00 2.64
C PRO A 79 28.90 1.34 3.45
N SER A 80 29.20 0.96 4.69
CA SER A 80 28.22 0.34 5.60
C SER A 80 26.96 1.17 5.74
N ASP A 81 27.10 2.49 5.80
CA ASP A 81 26.01 3.42 5.97
C ASP A 81 24.94 3.32 4.85
N ILE A 82 25.36 2.99 3.63
CA ILE A 82 24.42 2.78 2.50
C ILE A 82 23.75 1.40 2.63
N VAL A 83 24.52 0.38 2.98
CA VAL A 83 24.00 -0.98 3.15
C VAL A 83 22.97 -1.01 4.27
N ASP A 84 23.27 -0.38 5.40
CA ASP A 84 22.44 -0.36 6.61
C ASP A 84 21.10 0.36 6.40
N VAL A 85 20.98 1.25 5.40
CA VAL A 85 19.70 1.86 5.03
C VAL A 85 18.76 0.85 4.36
N PHE A 86 19.30 -0.05 3.53
CA PHE A 86 18.49 -0.98 2.75
C PHE A 86 18.46 -2.40 3.32
N GLU A 87 19.41 -2.76 4.19
CA GLU A 87 19.48 -4.08 4.80
C GLU A 87 19.67 -3.95 6.31
N SER A 88 18.74 -4.45 7.09
CA SER A 88 18.82 -4.45 8.56
C SER A 88 18.18 -5.69 9.14
N GLY A 89 18.87 -6.34 10.10
CA GLY A 89 18.40 -7.57 10.70
C GLY A 89 18.18 -8.67 9.67
N ASP A 90 16.96 -9.18 9.61
CA ASP A 90 16.54 -10.26 8.71
C ASP A 90 15.83 -9.75 7.45
N TYR A 91 15.89 -8.45 7.17
CA TYR A 91 15.13 -7.82 6.09
C TYR A 91 16.00 -7.03 5.12
N LYS A 92 15.53 -6.99 3.87
CA LYS A 92 15.95 -6.05 2.82
C LYS A 92 14.80 -5.11 2.53
N MET A 93 15.08 -3.84 2.31
CA MET A 93 14.09 -2.82 2.00
C MET A 93 14.20 -2.38 0.55
N MET A 94 13.04 -2.15 -0.08
CA MET A 94 12.92 -1.47 -1.37
C MET A 94 11.99 -0.28 -1.21
N LEU A 95 12.23 0.77 -1.98
CA LEU A 95 11.36 1.96 -2.05
C LEU A 95 10.70 2.00 -3.44
N ILE A 96 9.41 2.25 -3.47
CA ILE A 96 8.62 2.39 -4.69
C ILE A 96 8.00 3.78 -4.69
N MET A 97 8.25 4.54 -5.75
CA MET A 97 7.68 5.86 -5.96
C MET A 97 6.50 5.74 -6.91
N SER A 98 5.32 6.14 -6.47
CA SER A 98 4.08 6.14 -7.23
C SER A 98 3.67 7.57 -7.60
N GLU A 99 3.16 7.77 -8.81
CA GLU A 99 2.55 9.03 -9.21
C GLU A 99 1.13 9.22 -8.66
N TYR A 100 0.49 8.13 -8.21
CA TYR A 100 -0.87 8.17 -7.71
C TYR A 100 -0.94 8.73 -6.30
N ALA A 101 -1.97 9.55 -6.04
CA ALA A 101 -2.23 10.09 -4.72
C ALA A 101 -2.67 9.00 -3.74
N VAL A 102 -2.34 9.19 -2.46
CA VAL A 102 -2.81 8.31 -1.38
C VAL A 102 -4.35 8.28 -1.35
N ALA A 103 -4.93 7.11 -1.10
CA ALA A 103 -6.38 6.87 -1.04
C ALA A 103 -7.13 7.03 -2.38
N SER A 104 -6.44 7.06 -3.51
CA SER A 104 -7.07 6.97 -4.83
C SER A 104 -7.40 5.51 -5.21
N ASP A 105 -8.36 5.32 -6.13
CA ASP A 105 -8.69 3.97 -6.62
C ASP A 105 -7.52 3.37 -7.43
N GLU A 106 -6.77 4.22 -8.11
CA GLU A 106 -5.59 3.86 -8.89
C GLU A 106 -4.46 3.31 -7.98
N VAL A 107 -4.15 4.01 -6.88
CA VAL A 107 -3.13 3.53 -5.94
C VAL A 107 -3.56 2.25 -5.24
N ASN A 108 -4.87 2.07 -4.98
CA ASN A 108 -5.38 0.85 -4.38
C ASN A 108 -5.19 -0.35 -5.31
N ALA A 109 -5.51 -0.20 -6.61
CA ALA A 109 -5.28 -1.24 -7.63
C ALA A 109 -3.78 -1.51 -7.83
N GLN A 110 -2.95 -0.47 -7.79
CA GLN A 110 -1.49 -0.58 -7.84
C GLN A 110 -0.96 -1.38 -6.65
N CYS A 111 -1.42 -1.09 -5.42
CA CYS A 111 -1.04 -1.83 -4.21
C CYS A 111 -1.36 -3.33 -4.32
N ASP A 112 -2.52 -3.69 -4.88
CA ASP A 112 -2.88 -5.09 -5.09
C ASP A 112 -1.94 -5.79 -6.06
N THR A 113 -1.54 -5.11 -7.13
CA THR A 113 -0.60 -5.63 -8.13
C THR A 113 0.79 -5.78 -7.53
N LEU A 114 1.29 -4.75 -6.85
CA LEU A 114 2.59 -4.78 -6.17
C LEU A 114 2.65 -5.88 -5.09
N LYS A 115 1.58 -6.04 -4.31
CA LYS A 115 1.47 -7.09 -3.29
C LYS A 115 1.55 -8.50 -3.88
N LYS A 116 0.94 -8.73 -5.05
CA LYS A 116 1.06 -9.99 -5.79
C LYS A 116 2.49 -10.25 -6.25
N ILE A 117 3.13 -9.27 -6.89
CA ILE A 117 4.53 -9.37 -7.33
C ILE A 117 5.43 -9.72 -6.14
N VAL A 118 5.31 -9.00 -5.00
CA VAL A 118 6.09 -9.32 -3.80
C VAL A 118 5.93 -10.79 -3.40
N LYS A 119 4.70 -11.28 -3.35
CA LYS A 119 4.38 -12.64 -2.91
C LYS A 119 4.87 -13.73 -3.88
N GLU A 120 5.07 -13.42 -5.15
CA GLU A 120 5.66 -14.35 -6.14
C GLU A 120 7.14 -14.61 -5.90
N TYR A 121 7.88 -13.61 -5.38
CA TYR A 121 9.31 -13.70 -5.11
C TYR A 121 9.65 -14.01 -3.65
N ASP A 122 8.82 -13.55 -2.73
CA ASP A 122 8.96 -13.78 -1.29
C ASP A 122 7.57 -13.86 -0.64
N GLU A 123 7.17 -15.09 -0.27
CA GLU A 123 5.88 -15.35 0.38
C GLU A 123 5.74 -14.58 1.71
N THR A 124 6.85 -14.30 2.39
CA THR A 124 6.90 -13.53 3.64
C THR A 124 7.04 -12.03 3.43
N GLY A 125 7.35 -11.61 2.21
CA GLY A 125 7.53 -10.20 1.84
C GLY A 125 6.30 -9.35 2.15
N MET A 126 6.51 -8.11 2.55
CA MET A 126 5.45 -7.19 3.00
C MET A 126 5.52 -5.88 2.22
N LEU A 127 4.37 -5.42 1.73
CA LEU A 127 4.19 -4.08 1.19
C LEU A 127 3.71 -3.15 2.31
N ILE A 128 4.41 -2.04 2.54
CA ILE A 128 4.15 -1.07 3.60
C ILE A 128 4.14 0.35 3.04
N GLY A 129 3.48 1.25 3.73
CA GLY A 129 3.38 2.67 3.38
C GLY A 129 2.01 3.23 3.72
N GLU A 130 1.81 4.51 3.50
CA GLU A 130 0.54 5.17 3.79
C GLU A 130 -0.60 4.62 2.92
N ALA A 131 -0.38 4.48 1.62
CA ALA A 131 -1.41 3.96 0.73
C ALA A 131 -1.76 2.48 0.99
N PRO A 132 -0.81 1.53 1.17
CA PRO A 132 -1.15 0.17 1.59
C PRO A 132 -1.91 0.10 2.92
N CYS A 133 -1.52 0.90 3.92
CA CYS A 133 -2.23 0.97 5.20
C CYS A 133 -3.65 1.52 5.04
N THR A 134 -3.81 2.56 4.24
CA THR A 134 -5.12 3.15 3.93
C THR A 134 -6.01 2.15 3.21
N LYS A 135 -5.46 1.43 2.24
CA LYS A 135 -6.19 0.38 1.53
C LYS A 135 -6.64 -0.75 2.48
N ASP A 136 -5.75 -1.26 3.33
CA ASP A 136 -6.12 -2.30 4.30
C ASP A 136 -7.22 -1.79 5.24
N LEU A 137 -7.18 -0.51 5.64
CA LEU A 137 -8.24 0.12 6.43
C LEU A 137 -9.57 0.19 5.68
N ILE A 138 -9.55 0.54 4.39
CA ILE A 138 -10.74 0.57 3.52
C ILE A 138 -11.36 -0.83 3.45
N ASP A 139 -10.56 -1.84 3.14
CA ASP A 139 -11.02 -3.22 2.96
C ASP A 139 -11.68 -3.76 4.26
N ILE A 140 -11.03 -3.54 5.42
CA ILE A 140 -11.56 -3.97 6.72
C ILE A 140 -12.85 -3.20 7.06
N THR A 141 -12.87 -1.89 6.85
CA THR A 141 -14.02 -1.05 7.17
C THR A 141 -15.23 -1.39 6.30
N ASP A 142 -15.02 -1.66 5.03
CA ASP A 142 -16.09 -2.06 4.10
C ASP A 142 -16.71 -3.42 4.49
N GLU A 143 -15.90 -4.37 4.93
CA GLU A 143 -16.37 -5.67 5.43
C GLU A 143 -17.18 -5.49 6.72
N ASP A 144 -16.67 -4.70 7.68
CA ASP A 144 -17.34 -4.40 8.94
C ASP A 144 -18.67 -3.68 8.71
N PHE A 145 -18.72 -2.70 7.81
CA PHE A 145 -19.98 -2.01 7.47
C PHE A 145 -21.01 -2.94 6.84
N LYS A 146 -20.60 -3.85 5.96
CA LYS A 146 -21.51 -4.86 5.38
C LYS A 146 -22.06 -5.77 6.47
N MET A 147 -21.21 -6.24 7.39
CA MET A 147 -21.62 -7.10 8.49
C MET A 147 -22.60 -6.38 9.45
N VAL A 148 -22.23 -5.18 9.91
CA VAL A 148 -23.09 -4.37 10.81
C VAL A 148 -24.44 -4.06 10.15
N SER A 149 -24.44 -3.70 8.86
CA SER A 149 -25.67 -3.43 8.12
C SER A 149 -26.54 -4.66 8.01
N ALA A 150 -25.96 -5.82 7.68
CA ALA A 150 -26.71 -7.08 7.58
C ALA A 150 -27.34 -7.49 8.92
N VAL A 151 -26.56 -7.39 10.02
CA VAL A 151 -27.06 -7.67 11.37
C VAL A 151 -28.17 -6.69 11.77
N SER A 152 -27.97 -5.39 11.52
CA SER A 152 -28.97 -4.35 11.86
C SER A 152 -30.28 -4.57 11.12
N ILE A 153 -30.24 -4.83 9.81
CA ILE A 153 -31.42 -5.13 9.00
C ILE A 153 -32.09 -6.40 9.52
N GLY A 154 -31.35 -7.46 9.85
CA GLY A 154 -31.87 -8.71 10.39
C GLY A 154 -32.54 -8.51 11.72
N VAL A 155 -31.97 -7.75 12.64
CA VAL A 155 -32.55 -7.44 13.95
C VAL A 155 -33.84 -6.63 13.80
N ILE A 156 -33.83 -5.59 12.97
CA ILE A 156 -35.03 -4.77 12.70
C ILE A 156 -36.13 -5.63 12.10
N PHE A 157 -35.82 -6.50 11.14
CA PHE A 157 -36.75 -7.43 10.54
C PHE A 157 -37.42 -8.33 11.58
N ILE A 158 -36.63 -8.93 12.49
CA ILE A 158 -37.11 -9.79 13.56
C ILE A 158 -38.05 -9.02 14.52
N ILE A 159 -37.65 -7.81 14.92
CA ILE A 159 -38.46 -6.97 15.82
C ILE A 159 -39.79 -6.65 15.18
N ILE A 160 -39.81 -6.23 13.91
CA ILE A 160 -41.03 -5.90 13.19
C ILE A 160 -41.95 -7.17 13.07
N ALA A 161 -41.37 -8.31 12.70
CA ALA A 161 -42.09 -9.56 12.57
C ALA A 161 -42.78 -9.99 13.91
N ILE A 162 -42.06 -9.81 15.03
CA ILE A 162 -42.61 -10.15 16.36
C ILE A 162 -43.69 -9.17 16.78
N VAL A 163 -43.47 -7.85 16.62
CA VAL A 163 -44.40 -6.80 17.05
C VAL A 163 -45.71 -6.87 16.26
N PHE A 164 -45.63 -7.01 14.95
CA PHE A 164 -46.78 -7.04 14.07
C PHE A 164 -47.35 -8.46 13.85
N LYS A 165 -46.70 -9.50 14.37
CA LYS A 165 -47.09 -10.91 14.17
C LYS A 165 -47.34 -11.25 12.69
N SER A 166 -46.57 -10.61 11.79
CA SER A 166 -46.72 -10.74 10.34
C SER A 166 -45.35 -10.70 9.69
N ILE A 167 -45.05 -11.66 8.83
CA ILE A 167 -43.81 -11.74 8.06
C ILE A 167 -43.88 -10.87 6.79
N THR A 168 -45.10 -10.54 6.35
CA THR A 168 -45.31 -9.79 5.09
C THR A 168 -45.07 -8.28 5.24
N LEU A 169 -45.11 -7.73 6.46
CA LEU A 169 -44.95 -6.30 6.72
C LEU A 169 -43.49 -5.80 6.65
N PRO A 170 -42.47 -6.62 7.01
CA PRO A 170 -41.07 -6.18 6.93
C PRO A 170 -40.44 -6.37 5.54
N ILE A 171 -41.16 -6.97 4.58
CA ILE A 171 -40.73 -7.11 3.19
C ILE A 171 -41.25 -5.95 2.35
#